data_db589f5d9539c1e31998f768a56cdc3e
#
_entry.id   db589f5d9539c1e31998f768a56cdc3e
#
_cell.length_a   1.000
_cell.length_b   1.000
_cell.length_c   1.000
_cell.angle_alpha   90.00
_cell.angle_beta   90.00
_cell.angle_gamma   90.00
#
_symmetry.space_group_name_H-M   'P 1'
#
loop_
_entity.id
_entity.type
_entity.pdbx_description
1 polymer ?
#
loop_
_entity_poly.entity_id
_entity_poly.type
_entity_poly.pdbx_seq_one_letter_code
_entity_poly.pdbx_strand_id
1 'polypeptide(L)'
;MPRVTKSVTAKAKHKKVLGATKGHYGARSRLYKTAKQSNIKALQYAFRDRKNRKREFRSLWIARINAGSRALDVSYSKLINGLSNNNILLNRKILSDLAINDASTFEKVVKTDRKSVV
;
A
#
# COMPACT_ATOMS: atom_id res chain seq x y z
N MET A 1 -10.84 -15.16 -54.06
CA MET A 1 -11.19 -15.25 -52.65
C MET A 1 -10.44 -14.21 -51.84
N PRO A 2 -11.13 -13.49 -50.98
CA PRO A 2 -10.42 -12.55 -50.09
C PRO A 2 -9.47 -13.29 -49.19
N ARG A 3 -8.26 -12.78 -49.08
CA ARG A 3 -7.21 -13.36 -48.26
C ARG A 3 -7.33 -12.82 -46.83
N VAL A 4 -7.34 -13.71 -45.84
CA VAL A 4 -7.35 -13.30 -44.43
C VAL A 4 -5.92 -12.93 -44.03
N THR A 5 -5.68 -11.62 -43.84
CA THR A 5 -4.32 -11.12 -43.59
C THR A 5 -4.04 -10.80 -42.13
N LYS A 6 -5.07 -10.69 -41.29
CA LYS A 6 -4.91 -10.21 -39.93
C LYS A 6 -5.40 -11.18 -38.85
N SER A 7 -5.81 -12.41 -39.24
CA SER A 7 -6.42 -13.35 -38.26
C SER A 7 -5.45 -13.82 -37.19
N VAL A 8 -4.20 -14.10 -37.55
CA VAL A 8 -3.20 -14.57 -36.59
C VAL A 8 -2.86 -13.47 -35.56
N THR A 9 -2.60 -12.26 -36.05
CA THR A 9 -2.26 -11.13 -35.17
C THR A 9 -3.45 -10.72 -34.31
N ALA A 10 -4.65 -10.67 -34.87
CA ALA A 10 -5.87 -10.34 -34.12
C ALA A 10 -6.15 -11.37 -33.03
N LYS A 11 -5.99 -12.66 -33.35
CA LYS A 11 -6.19 -13.74 -32.37
C LYS A 11 -5.18 -13.64 -31.22
N ALA A 12 -3.93 -13.32 -31.54
CA ALA A 12 -2.87 -13.14 -30.52
C ALA A 12 -3.21 -11.97 -29.57
N LYS A 13 -3.70 -10.87 -30.10
CA LYS A 13 -4.13 -9.72 -29.30
C LYS A 13 -5.31 -10.06 -28.41
N HIS A 14 -6.29 -10.81 -28.93
CA HIS A 14 -7.45 -11.27 -28.17
C HIS A 14 -7.03 -12.21 -27.03
N LYS A 15 -6.15 -13.15 -27.30
CA LYS A 15 -5.64 -14.08 -26.29
C LYS A 15 -4.89 -13.36 -25.18
N LYS A 16 -4.13 -12.32 -25.52
CA LYS A 16 -3.40 -11.53 -24.53
C LYS A 16 -4.37 -10.88 -23.53
N VAL A 17 -5.43 -10.25 -24.04
CA VAL A 17 -6.44 -9.60 -23.19
C VAL A 17 -7.18 -10.63 -22.37
N LEU A 18 -7.62 -11.73 -22.97
CA LEU A 18 -8.36 -12.80 -22.28
C LEU A 18 -7.49 -13.47 -21.22
N GLY A 19 -6.19 -13.60 -21.47
CA GLY A 19 -5.25 -14.11 -20.47
C GLY A 19 -5.15 -13.20 -19.26
N ALA A 20 -5.14 -11.89 -19.48
CA ALA A 20 -5.09 -10.89 -18.40
C ALA A 20 -6.38 -10.83 -17.59
N THR A 21 -7.53 -11.28 -18.15
CA THR A 21 -8.83 -11.23 -17.49
C THR A 21 -9.29 -12.59 -16.95
N LYS A 22 -8.40 -13.56 -16.87
CA LYS A 22 -8.73 -14.86 -16.26
C LYS A 22 -9.22 -14.66 -14.83
N GLY A 23 -10.31 -15.34 -14.49
CA GLY A 23 -10.93 -15.23 -13.19
C GLY A 23 -11.93 -14.08 -13.04
N HIS A 24 -12.07 -13.21 -14.04
CA HIS A 24 -13.08 -12.16 -14.01
C HIS A 24 -14.48 -12.79 -14.15
N TYR A 25 -15.43 -12.14 -13.53
CA TYR A 25 -16.79 -12.66 -13.42
C TYR A 25 -17.50 -12.72 -14.76
N GLY A 26 -18.12 -13.88 -15.08
CA GLY A 26 -18.99 -14.05 -16.22
C GLY A 26 -18.31 -13.85 -17.56
N ALA A 27 -18.98 -13.11 -18.45
CA ALA A 27 -18.51 -12.82 -19.80
C ALA A 27 -17.20 -12.03 -19.85
N ARG A 28 -16.84 -11.38 -18.78
CA ARG A 28 -15.60 -10.58 -18.68
C ARG A 28 -14.35 -11.43 -18.85
N SER A 29 -14.42 -12.72 -18.55
CA SER A 29 -13.30 -13.65 -18.74
C SER A 29 -13.38 -14.42 -20.06
N ARG A 30 -14.49 -14.32 -20.79
CA ARG A 30 -14.76 -15.16 -21.98
C ARG A 30 -14.89 -14.37 -23.27
N LEU A 31 -15.57 -13.23 -23.26
CA LEU A 31 -15.83 -12.41 -24.44
C LEU A 31 -14.82 -11.26 -24.53
N TYR A 32 -14.10 -11.20 -25.67
CA TYR A 32 -13.08 -10.17 -25.87
C TYR A 32 -13.61 -8.75 -25.67
N LYS A 33 -14.78 -8.46 -26.23
CA LYS A 33 -15.39 -7.13 -26.17
C LYS A 33 -15.56 -6.66 -24.72
N THR A 34 -16.09 -7.52 -23.88
CA THR A 34 -16.32 -7.26 -22.47
C THR A 34 -15.00 -7.34 -21.67
N ALA A 35 -14.16 -8.33 -22.02
CA ALA A 35 -12.86 -8.53 -21.38
C ALA A 35 -11.94 -7.33 -21.55
N LYS A 36 -11.96 -6.69 -22.73
CA LYS A 36 -11.14 -5.50 -22.98
C LYS A 36 -11.49 -4.37 -22.00
N GLN A 37 -12.78 -4.10 -21.81
CA GLN A 37 -13.23 -3.08 -20.85
C GLN A 37 -12.86 -3.45 -19.43
N SER A 38 -13.03 -4.71 -19.08
CA SER A 38 -12.68 -5.23 -17.74
C SER A 38 -11.18 -5.09 -17.47
N ASN A 39 -10.35 -5.40 -18.47
CA ASN A 39 -8.90 -5.25 -18.38
C ASN A 39 -8.47 -3.80 -18.17
N ILE A 40 -9.06 -2.87 -18.93
CA ILE A 40 -8.78 -1.44 -18.79
C ILE A 40 -9.11 -0.99 -17.36
N LYS A 41 -10.26 -1.39 -16.86
CA LYS A 41 -10.70 -1.03 -15.50
C LYS A 41 -9.78 -1.63 -14.43
N ALA A 42 -9.35 -2.89 -14.63
CA ALA A 42 -8.42 -3.55 -13.73
C ALA A 42 -7.08 -2.81 -13.66
N LEU A 43 -6.58 -2.34 -14.79
CA LEU A 43 -5.32 -1.58 -14.84
C LEU A 43 -5.47 -0.21 -14.15
N GLN A 44 -6.62 0.45 -14.31
CA GLN A 44 -6.92 1.70 -13.63
C GLN A 44 -6.97 1.51 -12.12
N TYR A 45 -7.61 0.43 -11.66
CA TYR A 45 -7.66 0.10 -10.24
C TYR A 45 -6.28 -0.24 -9.69
N ALA A 46 -5.48 -0.98 -10.45
CA ALA A 46 -4.11 -1.31 -10.05
C ALA A 46 -3.27 -0.04 -9.84
N PHE A 47 -3.39 0.92 -10.75
CA PHE A 47 -2.70 2.22 -10.67
C PHE A 47 -3.13 2.97 -9.41
N ARG A 48 -4.44 3.10 -9.20
CA ARG A 48 -5.01 3.77 -8.02
C ARG A 48 -4.58 3.08 -6.74
N ASP A 49 -4.66 1.75 -6.70
CA ASP A 49 -4.44 0.97 -5.49
C ASP A 49 -2.97 0.89 -5.12
N ARG A 50 -2.05 0.99 -6.08
CA ARG A 50 -0.63 1.12 -5.77
C ARG A 50 -0.34 2.41 -4.99
N LYS A 51 -1.04 3.50 -5.32
CA LYS A 51 -0.94 4.76 -4.57
C LYS A 51 -1.62 4.64 -3.20
N ASN A 52 -2.81 4.03 -3.17
CA ASN A 52 -3.57 3.84 -1.93
C ASN A 52 -2.83 2.93 -0.94
N ARG A 53 -2.12 1.93 -1.45
CA ARG A 53 -1.34 1.00 -0.60
C ARG A 53 -0.33 1.75 0.26
N LYS A 54 0.35 2.73 -0.31
CA LYS A 54 1.33 3.55 0.43
C LYS A 54 0.66 4.33 1.55
N ARG A 55 -0.53 4.91 1.27
CA ARG A 55 -1.32 5.64 2.26
C ARG A 55 -1.84 4.72 3.37
N GLU A 56 -2.29 3.54 3.00
CA GLU A 56 -2.83 2.56 3.94
C GLU A 56 -1.75 2.05 4.89
N PHE A 57 -0.56 1.74 4.37
CA PHE A 57 0.55 1.34 5.21
C PHE A 57 0.99 2.44 6.16
N ARG A 58 1.01 3.68 5.69
CA ARG A 58 1.34 4.81 6.54
C ARG A 58 0.31 4.97 7.68
N SER A 59 -0.97 4.84 7.37
CA SER A 59 -2.04 4.86 8.38
C SER A 59 -1.87 3.74 9.41
N LEU A 60 -1.51 2.55 8.95
CA LEU A 60 -1.25 1.41 9.82
C LEU A 60 -0.06 1.67 10.74
N TRP A 61 1.04 2.20 10.21
CA TRP A 61 2.22 2.54 11.01
C TRP A 61 1.88 3.58 12.08
N ILE A 62 1.14 4.60 11.70
CA ILE A 62 0.70 5.65 12.64
C ILE A 62 -0.17 5.06 13.75
N ALA A 63 -1.11 4.18 13.41
CA ALA A 63 -1.97 3.52 14.38
C ALA A 63 -1.17 2.67 15.37
N ARG A 64 -0.19 1.92 14.88
CA ARG A 64 0.67 1.08 15.71
C ARG A 64 1.56 1.91 16.64
N ILE A 65 2.16 2.97 16.10
CA ILE A 65 2.98 3.90 16.88
C ILE A 65 2.14 4.56 17.98
N ASN A 66 0.93 5.00 17.62
CA ASN A 66 0.03 5.63 18.57
C ASN A 66 -0.38 4.69 19.70
N ALA A 67 -0.69 3.44 19.36
CA ALA A 67 -1.04 2.43 20.35
C ALA A 67 0.13 2.18 21.33
N GLY A 68 1.34 2.02 20.80
CA GLY A 68 2.53 1.82 21.61
C GLY A 68 2.88 3.02 22.48
N SER A 69 2.78 4.23 21.95
CA SER A 69 3.10 5.44 22.69
C SER A 69 2.07 5.74 23.77
N ARG A 70 0.79 5.48 23.52
CA ARG A 70 -0.27 5.67 24.53
C ARG A 70 -0.15 4.70 25.69
N ALA A 71 0.37 3.50 25.44
CA ALA A 71 0.70 2.57 26.52
C ALA A 71 1.75 3.14 27.46
N LEU A 72 2.54 4.09 26.99
CA LEU A 72 3.56 4.80 27.77
C LEU A 72 3.11 6.22 28.15
N ASP A 73 1.81 6.50 28.07
CA ASP A 73 1.17 7.77 28.42
C ASP A 73 1.61 8.96 27.56
N VAL A 74 1.95 8.71 26.31
CA VAL A 74 2.34 9.75 25.35
C VAL A 74 1.43 9.66 24.12
N SER A 75 0.88 10.79 23.65
CA SER A 75 0.09 10.80 22.43
C SER A 75 1.02 10.79 21.21
N TYR A 76 0.49 10.32 20.06
CA TYR A 76 1.26 10.29 18.82
C TYR A 76 1.79 11.67 18.42
N SER A 77 0.94 12.70 18.53
CA SER A 77 1.31 14.09 18.18
C SER A 77 2.50 14.58 18.99
N LYS A 78 2.47 14.34 20.29
CA LYS A 78 3.55 14.72 21.20
C LYS A 78 4.83 13.96 20.91
N LEU A 79 4.71 12.65 20.62
CA LEU A 79 5.85 11.81 20.27
C LEU A 79 6.55 12.31 19.01
N ILE A 80 5.78 12.57 17.95
CA ILE A 80 6.35 13.02 16.67
C ILE A 80 6.98 14.41 16.81
N ASN A 81 6.32 15.31 17.54
CA ASN A 81 6.87 16.64 17.79
C ASN A 81 8.20 16.58 18.55
N GLY A 82 8.26 15.74 19.57
CA GLY A 82 9.48 15.57 20.37
C GLY A 82 10.61 14.94 19.58
N LEU A 83 10.32 13.93 18.76
CA LEU A 83 11.32 13.31 17.88
C LEU A 83 11.90 14.33 16.91
N SER A 84 11.07 15.20 16.36
CA SER A 84 11.48 16.28 15.47
C SER A 84 12.39 17.28 16.21
N ASN A 85 12.01 17.67 17.41
CA ASN A 85 12.77 18.61 18.23
C ASN A 85 14.13 18.08 18.63
N ASN A 86 14.26 16.76 18.79
CA ASN A 86 15.51 16.10 19.16
C ASN A 86 16.34 15.66 17.97
N ASN A 87 15.91 15.96 16.74
CA ASN A 87 16.55 15.55 15.48
C ASN A 87 16.70 14.03 15.37
N ILE A 88 15.75 13.28 15.91
CA ILE A 88 15.71 11.83 15.76
C ILE A 88 14.99 11.53 14.44
N LEU A 89 15.74 11.02 13.45
CA LEU A 89 15.27 10.86 12.08
C LEU A 89 14.77 9.43 11.78
N LEU A 90 14.08 8.82 12.70
CA LEU A 90 13.45 7.51 12.48
C LEU A 90 12.12 7.71 11.75
N ASN A 91 11.94 6.92 10.67
CA ASN A 91 10.68 6.99 9.93
C ASN A 91 9.59 6.17 10.63
N ARG A 92 8.35 6.36 10.18
CA ARG A 92 7.19 5.72 10.82
C ARG A 92 7.20 4.20 10.68
N LYS A 93 7.73 3.67 9.58
CA LYS A 93 7.86 2.23 9.37
C LYS A 93 8.74 1.60 10.43
N ILE A 94 9.91 2.18 10.67
CA ILE A 94 10.88 1.70 11.68
C ILE A 94 10.28 1.81 13.07
N LEU A 95 9.64 2.94 13.40
CA LEU A 95 9.01 3.12 14.70
C LEU A 95 7.89 2.11 14.97
N SER A 96 7.07 1.82 13.98
CA SER A 96 6.00 0.83 14.14
C SER A 96 6.57 -0.57 14.31
N ASP A 97 7.65 -0.90 13.62
CA ASP A 97 8.34 -2.18 13.76
C ASP A 97 8.92 -2.33 15.16
N LEU A 98 9.57 -1.30 15.70
CA LEU A 98 10.08 -1.29 17.06
C LEU A 98 8.96 -1.45 18.10
N ALA A 99 7.84 -0.79 17.88
CA ALA A 99 6.71 -0.85 18.81
C ALA A 99 6.14 -2.26 18.96
N ILE A 100 6.21 -3.06 17.89
CA ILE A 100 5.66 -4.41 17.87
C ILE A 100 6.72 -5.44 18.24
N ASN A 101 7.89 -5.37 17.60
CA ASN A 101 8.90 -6.43 17.69
C ASN A 101 9.99 -6.18 18.74
N ASP A 102 10.20 -4.93 19.12
CA ASP A 102 11.22 -4.55 20.09
C ASP A 102 10.69 -3.42 20.97
N ALA A 103 9.76 -3.77 21.84
CA ALA A 103 9.09 -2.81 22.73
C ALA A 103 10.06 -2.09 23.66
N SER A 104 11.14 -2.76 24.10
CA SER A 104 12.12 -2.14 24.98
C SER A 104 12.88 -1.00 24.30
N THR A 105 13.29 -1.17 23.05
CA THR A 105 13.93 -0.11 22.26
C THR A 105 12.97 1.03 21.99
N PHE A 106 11.72 0.70 21.66
CA PHE A 106 10.67 1.70 21.45
C PHE A 106 10.45 2.54 22.71
N GLU A 107 10.42 1.90 23.87
CA GLU A 107 10.27 2.57 25.15
C GLU A 107 11.43 3.55 25.40
N LYS A 108 12.67 3.14 25.07
CA LYS A 108 13.84 4.01 25.18
C LYS A 108 13.72 5.25 24.30
N VAL A 109 13.25 5.09 23.08
CA VAL A 109 13.03 6.19 22.13
C VAL A 109 11.98 7.16 22.70
N VAL A 110 10.87 6.66 23.21
CA VAL A 110 9.80 7.47 23.80
C VAL A 110 10.30 8.22 25.04
N LYS A 111 11.09 7.58 25.89
CA LYS A 111 11.65 8.20 27.09
C LYS A 111 12.64 9.31 26.75
N THR A 112 13.48 9.11 25.73
CA THR A 112 14.41 10.13 25.23
C THR A 112 13.64 11.34 24.73
N ASP A 113 12.57 11.11 23.98
CA ASP A 113 11.67 12.13 23.47
C ASP A 113 11.01 12.90 24.63
N ARG A 114 10.49 12.19 25.61
CA ARG A 114 9.76 12.74 26.76
C ARG A 114 10.65 13.65 27.61
N LYS A 115 11.92 13.29 27.78
CA LYS A 115 12.88 14.08 28.57
C LYS A 115 13.11 15.47 28.03
N SER A 116 12.98 15.66 26.72
CA SER A 116 13.22 16.97 26.11
C SER A 116 11.99 17.85 26.05
N VAL A 117 10.79 17.30 26.30
CA VAL A 117 9.53 18.05 26.28
C VAL A 117 9.22 18.65 27.67
N VAL A 118 9.92 18.19 28.69
CA VAL A 118 9.74 18.67 30.07
C VAL A 118 10.54 19.94 30.32
#